data_d97681957ddebb21e3d3d3ec1e53d411
#
_entry.id   d97681957ddebb21e3d3d3ec1e53d411
#
_cell.length_a   1.000
_cell.length_b   1.000
_cell.length_c   1.000
_cell.angle_alpha   90.00
_cell.angle_beta   90.00
_cell.angle_gamma   90.00
#
_symmetry.space_group_name_H-M   'P 1'
#
loop_
_entity.id
_entity.type
_entity.pdbx_description
1 polymer ?
#
loop_
_entity_poly.entity_id
_entity_poly.type
_entity_poly.pdbx_seq_one_letter_code
_entity_poly.pdbx_strand_id
1 'polypeptide(L)'
;RTPWQAFSSRDKGDGVSVFLGDIPSENYDRMGFTKGLIEYIVSKNAWLVGTDRGELFLFDNSGKQIWKRSLGIGKLVSLCVSHDEKITFVGEQSPAGNLYAIDLDGGDILWKFAAEKVVGVEPDKRSYPSIVHICIDKDDNVYANAYRFVTAKDGGRGYNGKAVAFNKNGEQLWQFPESENIDSWINWCDVNDNNDKVVLSTSAYEIRPDMKYRDTMYLIDKKTGQLINSIEVPPVAPFENTVMRGSPNFSEDGEFLAAACSDGRGMLFDAAGKSLW
;
A
#
# COMPACT_ATOMS: atom_id res chain seq x y z
N ARG A 1 2.69 6.46 -23.73
CA ARG A 1 2.20 7.57 -22.89
C ARG A 1 2.25 7.13 -21.44
N THR A 2 2.75 7.97 -20.53
CA THR A 2 2.72 7.68 -19.11
C THR A 2 1.27 7.62 -18.64
N PRO A 3 0.92 6.90 -17.56
CA PRO A 3 -0.40 6.99 -16.94
C PRO A 3 -0.84 8.44 -16.70
N TRP A 4 0.08 9.31 -16.42
CA TRP A 4 -0.06 10.74 -16.33
C TRP A 4 -0.53 11.42 -17.61
N GLN A 5 0.12 11.12 -18.72
CA GLN A 5 -0.31 11.69 -20.01
C GLN A 5 -1.71 11.21 -20.40
N ALA A 6 -2.04 9.95 -20.08
CA ALA A 6 -3.38 9.42 -20.30
C ALA A 6 -4.43 10.11 -19.42
N PHE A 7 -4.07 10.47 -18.19
CA PHE A 7 -4.94 11.17 -17.26
C PHE A 7 -5.10 12.64 -17.66
N SER A 8 -4.00 13.35 -17.89
CA SER A 8 -4.01 14.76 -18.30
C SER A 8 -4.66 15.02 -19.69
N SER A 9 -4.62 14.02 -20.59
CA SER A 9 -5.25 14.15 -21.91
C SER A 9 -6.77 13.93 -21.88
N ARG A 10 -7.31 13.36 -20.82
CA ARG A 10 -8.77 13.16 -20.63
C ARG A 10 -9.41 14.31 -19.88
N ASP A 11 -8.66 14.95 -19.02
CA ASP A 11 -9.13 16.06 -18.23
C ASP A 11 -8.77 17.35 -18.97
N LYS A 12 -9.75 17.96 -19.62
CA LYS A 12 -9.60 19.28 -20.28
C LYS A 12 -9.77 20.43 -19.30
N GLY A 13 -9.63 20.15 -18.00
CA GLY A 13 -9.62 21.19 -16.97
C GLY A 13 -8.34 22.01 -17.01
N ASP A 14 -8.35 23.13 -16.33
CA ASP A 14 -7.22 24.10 -16.18
C ASP A 14 -6.08 23.56 -15.29
N GLY A 15 -5.93 22.25 -15.22
CA GLY A 15 -4.90 21.58 -14.42
C GLY A 15 -3.50 21.72 -15.01
N VAL A 16 -2.51 21.81 -14.15
CA VAL A 16 -1.10 21.78 -14.55
C VAL A 16 -0.73 20.38 -14.97
N SER A 17 -0.37 20.19 -16.24
CA SER A 17 0.16 18.92 -16.75
C SER A 17 1.69 18.96 -16.62
N VAL A 18 2.22 18.07 -15.80
CA VAL A 18 3.67 17.88 -15.68
C VAL A 18 4.11 16.72 -16.54
N PHE A 19 4.98 16.99 -17.52
CA PHE A 19 5.56 15.97 -18.37
C PHE A 19 6.82 15.40 -17.72
N LEU A 20 6.76 14.16 -17.24
CA LEU A 20 7.86 13.47 -16.58
C LEU A 20 8.75 12.64 -17.53
N GLY A 21 8.51 12.72 -18.82
CA GLY A 21 9.22 11.99 -19.87
C GLY A 21 8.49 10.74 -20.35
N ASP A 22 8.99 10.17 -21.45
CA ASP A 22 8.42 8.94 -22.01
C ASP A 22 8.88 7.71 -21.25
N ILE A 23 7.93 6.83 -20.89
CA ILE A 23 8.23 5.49 -20.45
C ILE A 23 8.25 4.60 -21.68
N PRO A 24 9.30 3.79 -21.90
CA PRO A 24 9.34 2.84 -22.99
C PRO A 24 8.10 1.95 -23.00
N SER A 25 7.46 1.78 -24.15
CA SER A 25 6.18 1.07 -24.29
C SER A 25 6.23 -0.38 -23.80
N GLU A 26 7.39 -1.03 -23.92
CA GLU A 26 7.64 -2.37 -23.41
C GLU A 26 7.51 -2.51 -21.89
N ASN A 27 7.59 -1.42 -21.15
CA ASN A 27 7.40 -1.41 -19.69
C ASN A 27 5.94 -1.15 -19.30
N TYR A 28 5.12 -0.69 -20.22
CA TYR A 28 3.70 -0.37 -19.99
C TYR A 28 2.88 -1.61 -19.61
N ASP A 29 3.07 -2.71 -20.35
CA ASP A 29 2.32 -3.96 -20.13
C ASP A 29 2.72 -4.70 -18.85
N ARG A 30 3.88 -4.34 -18.28
CA ARG A 30 4.39 -4.89 -17.02
C ARG A 30 4.01 -4.05 -15.80
N MET A 31 3.46 -2.88 -16.02
CA MET A 31 2.95 -2.01 -14.97
C MET A 31 1.57 -2.51 -14.56
N GLY A 32 1.49 -3.49 -13.70
CA GLY A 32 0.26 -3.76 -12.95
C GLY A 32 -0.27 -2.45 -12.36
N PHE A 33 -1.52 -2.40 -11.97
CA PHE A 33 -2.21 -1.21 -11.44
C PHE A 33 -1.29 -0.36 -10.57
N THR A 34 -0.76 0.71 -11.15
CA THR A 34 -0.13 1.77 -10.39
C THR A 34 -1.25 2.65 -9.87
N LYS A 35 -1.39 2.73 -8.58
CA LYS A 35 -2.03 3.87 -7.97
C LYS A 35 -1.20 5.08 -8.39
N GLY A 36 -1.85 6.13 -8.84
CA GLY A 36 -1.14 7.37 -9.08
C GLY A 36 -0.51 7.81 -7.76
N LEU A 37 0.81 7.91 -7.73
CA LEU A 37 1.51 8.41 -6.56
C LEU A 37 1.61 9.90 -6.68
N ILE A 38 0.52 10.57 -6.30
CA ILE A 38 0.45 12.02 -6.25
C ILE A 38 -0.19 12.42 -4.97
N GLU A 39 0.44 13.37 -4.30
CA GLU A 39 -0.08 14.00 -3.10
C GLU A 39 0.15 15.49 -3.16
N TYR A 40 -0.84 16.26 -2.73
CA TYR A 40 -0.71 17.71 -2.61
C TYR A 40 -0.29 18.08 -1.20
N ILE A 41 0.85 18.75 -1.07
CA ILE A 41 1.41 19.20 0.21
C ILE A 41 0.91 20.62 0.47
N VAL A 42 -0.08 20.74 1.34
CA VAL A 42 -0.80 21.99 1.60
C VAL A 42 0.14 23.06 2.15
N SER A 43 0.97 22.74 3.15
CA SER A 43 1.90 23.68 3.78
C SER A 43 2.94 24.24 2.82
N LYS A 44 3.25 23.49 1.76
CA LYS A 44 4.26 23.88 0.76
C LYS A 44 3.65 24.39 -0.55
N ASN A 45 2.33 24.32 -0.68
CA ASN A 45 1.64 24.61 -1.94
C ASN A 45 2.31 23.89 -3.13
N ALA A 46 2.53 22.58 -2.97
CA ALA A 46 3.38 21.79 -3.86
C ALA A 46 2.79 20.40 -4.11
N TRP A 47 3.22 19.75 -5.19
CA TRP A 47 2.81 18.42 -5.59
C TRP A 47 3.96 17.43 -5.44
N LEU A 48 3.74 16.39 -4.66
CA LEU A 48 4.65 15.26 -4.55
C LEU A 48 4.23 14.18 -5.55
N VAL A 49 5.18 13.72 -6.37
CA VAL A 49 4.90 12.80 -7.48
C VAL A 49 5.92 11.67 -7.50
N GLY A 50 5.43 10.43 -7.37
CA GLY A 50 6.24 9.23 -7.50
C GLY A 50 6.08 8.57 -8.87
N THR A 51 7.15 7.97 -9.39
CA THR A 51 7.17 7.33 -10.70
C THR A 51 7.44 5.82 -10.62
N ASP A 52 7.20 5.15 -11.72
CA ASP A 52 7.54 3.74 -11.94
C ASP A 52 9.03 3.49 -12.22
N ARG A 53 9.84 4.55 -12.25
CA ARG A 53 11.31 4.50 -12.41
C ARG A 53 12.06 4.74 -11.10
N GLY A 54 11.37 4.67 -9.96
CA GLY A 54 11.98 4.91 -8.66
C GLY A 54 12.34 6.37 -8.41
N GLU A 55 11.70 7.30 -9.10
CA GLU A 55 11.95 8.73 -8.94
C GLU A 55 10.81 9.39 -8.17
N LEU A 56 11.16 10.20 -7.21
CA LEU A 56 10.24 11.05 -6.45
C LEU A 56 10.56 12.51 -6.72
N PHE A 57 9.52 13.27 -7.01
CA PHE A 57 9.61 14.70 -7.35
C PHE A 57 8.73 15.53 -6.43
N LEU A 58 9.19 16.71 -6.09
CA LEU A 58 8.36 17.77 -5.55
C LEU A 58 8.33 18.93 -6.54
N PHE A 59 7.12 19.35 -6.92
CA PHE A 59 6.87 20.47 -7.82
C PHE A 59 6.05 21.55 -7.12
N ASP A 60 6.35 22.80 -7.37
CA ASP A 60 5.45 23.88 -6.98
C ASP A 60 4.19 23.93 -7.85
N ASN A 61 3.22 24.77 -7.50
CA ASN A 61 1.98 24.92 -8.25
C ASN A 61 2.14 25.47 -9.67
N SER A 62 3.31 26.02 -10.02
CA SER A 62 3.62 26.42 -11.40
C SER A 62 4.16 25.27 -12.25
N GLY A 63 4.38 24.09 -11.63
CA GLY A 63 5.01 22.93 -12.27
C GLY A 63 6.54 22.99 -12.28
N LYS A 64 7.15 23.94 -11.57
CA LYS A 64 8.60 24.00 -11.44
C LYS A 64 9.06 22.96 -10.41
N GLN A 65 10.05 22.17 -10.79
CA GLN A 65 10.67 21.21 -9.89
C GLN A 65 11.39 21.92 -8.73
N ILE A 66 11.00 21.61 -7.50
CA ILE A 66 11.67 22.05 -6.28
C ILE A 66 12.85 21.11 -6.02
N TRP A 67 12.59 19.79 -5.95
CA TRP A 67 13.63 18.79 -5.87
C TRP A 67 13.22 17.49 -6.56
N LYS A 68 14.21 16.64 -6.78
CA LYS A 68 14.08 15.27 -7.30
C LYS A 68 14.96 14.34 -6.49
N ARG A 69 14.44 13.16 -6.16
CA ARG A 69 15.20 12.07 -5.53
C ARG A 69 15.05 10.79 -6.36
N SER A 70 16.17 10.17 -6.73
CA SER A 70 16.17 8.81 -7.24
C SER A 70 16.34 7.84 -6.07
N LEU A 71 15.38 6.91 -5.92
CA LEU A 71 15.38 5.91 -4.86
C LEU A 71 15.98 4.57 -5.30
N GLY A 72 16.23 4.42 -6.59
CA GLY A 72 16.80 3.21 -7.18
C GLY A 72 16.14 2.83 -8.48
N ILE A 73 16.17 1.55 -8.80
CA ILE A 73 15.62 0.97 -10.05
C ILE A 73 14.19 0.44 -9.88
N GLY A 74 13.64 0.56 -8.69
CA GLY A 74 12.33 0.05 -8.34
C GLY A 74 11.21 0.96 -8.81
N LYS A 75 10.02 0.41 -8.85
CA LYS A 75 8.76 1.11 -9.12
C LYS A 75 8.19 1.60 -7.81
N LEU A 76 7.88 2.88 -7.69
CA LEU A 76 7.16 3.41 -6.53
C LEU A 76 5.69 3.00 -6.62
N VAL A 77 5.14 2.44 -5.55
CA VAL A 77 3.81 1.80 -5.56
C VAL A 77 2.87 2.27 -4.45
N SER A 78 3.40 2.90 -3.42
CA SER A 78 2.61 3.48 -2.33
C SER A 78 3.26 4.75 -1.79
N LEU A 79 2.44 5.65 -1.26
CA LEU A 79 2.87 6.94 -0.73
C LEU A 79 1.89 7.38 0.36
N CYS A 80 2.43 7.97 1.43
CA CYS A 80 1.69 8.63 2.48
C CYS A 80 2.53 9.78 3.03
N VAL A 81 1.89 10.84 3.53
CA VAL A 81 2.56 12.02 4.06
C VAL A 81 2.21 12.18 5.53
N SER A 82 3.20 12.51 6.37
CA SER A 82 3.00 12.78 7.80
C SER A 82 2.03 13.95 8.02
N HIS A 83 1.34 13.96 9.17
CA HIS A 83 0.34 14.99 9.47
C HIS A 83 0.92 16.40 9.53
N ASP A 84 2.19 16.53 9.92
CA ASP A 84 2.90 17.80 9.94
C ASP A 84 3.52 18.20 8.58
N GLU A 85 3.30 17.35 7.54
CA GLU A 85 3.82 17.52 6.18
C GLU A 85 5.34 17.71 6.10
N LYS A 86 6.09 17.11 7.02
CA LYS A 86 7.56 17.14 7.00
C LYS A 86 8.20 15.89 6.43
N ILE A 87 7.50 14.74 6.51
CA ILE A 87 8.01 13.45 6.09
C ILE A 87 7.04 12.83 5.08
N THR A 88 7.55 12.20 4.04
CA THR A 88 6.79 11.29 3.22
C THR A 88 7.30 9.86 3.37
N PHE A 89 6.36 8.91 3.45
CA PHE A 89 6.64 7.50 3.46
C PHE A 89 6.34 6.93 2.08
N VAL A 90 7.32 6.26 1.48
CA VAL A 90 7.23 5.79 0.10
C VAL A 90 7.60 4.31 0.03
N GLY A 91 6.70 3.52 -0.53
CA GLY A 91 6.93 2.10 -0.79
C GLY A 91 7.28 1.84 -2.24
N GLU A 92 8.23 0.95 -2.45
CA GLU A 92 8.63 0.52 -3.79
C GLU A 92 8.46 -0.99 -4.00
N GLN A 93 8.38 -1.37 -5.27
CA GLN A 93 8.60 -2.73 -5.75
C GLN A 93 9.96 -2.78 -6.42
N SER A 94 10.91 -3.48 -5.82
CA SER A 94 12.30 -3.58 -6.27
C SER A 94 12.93 -4.87 -5.73
N PRO A 95 14.17 -5.21 -6.09
CA PRO A 95 14.85 -6.36 -5.51
C PRO A 95 14.82 -6.42 -3.98
N ALA A 96 14.85 -5.27 -3.30
CA ALA A 96 14.76 -5.19 -1.84
C ALA A 96 13.33 -4.85 -1.35
N GLY A 97 12.50 -4.18 -2.17
CA GLY A 97 11.17 -3.74 -1.81
C GLY A 97 11.18 -2.75 -0.65
N ASN A 98 11.86 -1.61 -0.80
CA ASN A 98 12.06 -0.73 0.32
C ASN A 98 10.81 0.10 0.67
N LEU A 99 10.65 0.34 1.97
CA LEU A 99 9.92 1.45 2.54
C LEU A 99 10.93 2.54 2.90
N TYR A 100 10.70 3.76 2.46
CA TYR A 100 11.51 4.92 2.75
C TYR A 100 10.72 5.93 3.57
N ALA A 101 11.38 6.59 4.53
CA ALA A 101 10.95 7.88 5.05
C ALA A 101 11.87 8.96 4.47
N ILE A 102 11.29 10.00 3.93
CA ILE A 102 11.99 11.03 3.17
C ILE A 102 11.57 12.39 3.71
N ASP A 103 12.56 13.24 4.00
CA ASP A 103 12.33 14.64 4.36
C ASP A 103 11.71 15.41 3.19
N LEU A 104 10.60 16.09 3.43
CA LEU A 104 9.89 16.84 2.39
C LEU A 104 10.52 18.18 2.06
N ASP A 105 11.44 18.71 2.87
CA ASP A 105 12.14 19.96 2.57
C ASP A 105 13.27 19.73 1.55
N GLY A 106 14.11 18.73 1.78
CA GLY A 106 15.30 18.47 0.97
C GLY A 106 15.23 17.21 0.10
N GLY A 107 14.25 16.36 0.33
CA GLY A 107 14.16 15.04 -0.34
C GLY A 107 15.20 14.04 0.18
N ASP A 108 15.77 14.25 1.37
CA ASP A 108 16.76 13.36 1.94
C ASP A 108 16.11 12.12 2.59
N ILE A 109 16.75 10.95 2.41
CA ILE A 109 16.28 9.71 3.03
C ILE A 109 16.65 9.76 4.52
N LEU A 110 15.63 9.77 5.37
CA LEU A 110 15.80 9.74 6.83
C LEU A 110 16.07 8.31 7.32
N TRP A 111 15.30 7.35 6.84
CA TRP A 111 15.50 5.93 7.10
C TRP A 111 14.89 5.07 5.98
N LYS A 112 15.23 3.79 5.96
CA LYS A 112 14.64 2.80 5.07
C LYS A 112 14.56 1.42 5.71
N PHE A 113 13.56 0.65 5.27
CA PHE A 113 13.37 -0.75 5.60
C PHE A 113 13.24 -1.58 4.33
N ALA A 114 13.86 -2.75 4.27
CA ALA A 114 13.80 -3.65 3.13
C ALA A 114 12.81 -4.79 3.38
N ALA A 115 11.72 -4.85 2.59
CA ALA A 115 10.66 -5.87 2.72
C ALA A 115 11.17 -7.29 2.46
N GLU A 116 12.26 -7.46 1.70
CA GLU A 116 12.92 -8.77 1.51
C GLU A 116 13.24 -9.47 2.82
N LYS A 117 13.48 -8.72 3.90
CA LYS A 117 13.78 -9.27 5.23
C LYS A 117 12.61 -10.04 5.84
N VAL A 118 11.37 -9.70 5.45
CA VAL A 118 10.16 -10.27 6.03
C VAL A 118 9.36 -11.14 5.06
N VAL A 119 9.37 -10.83 3.76
CA VAL A 119 8.67 -11.64 2.75
C VAL A 119 9.62 -12.49 1.89
N GLY A 120 10.92 -12.35 2.11
CA GLY A 120 11.98 -13.09 1.43
C GLY A 120 12.21 -12.64 -0.03
N VAL A 121 13.14 -13.31 -0.68
CA VAL A 121 13.49 -13.13 -2.09
C VAL A 121 13.56 -14.51 -2.73
N GLU A 122 12.94 -14.68 -3.90
CA GLU A 122 13.08 -15.92 -4.67
C GLU A 122 14.26 -15.86 -5.65
N PRO A 123 14.94 -17.00 -5.85
CA PRO A 123 16.06 -17.08 -6.79
C PRO A 123 15.64 -16.78 -8.23
N ASP A 124 14.41 -17.14 -8.62
CA ASP A 124 13.87 -16.97 -9.98
C ASP A 124 13.38 -15.55 -10.29
N LYS A 125 13.36 -14.67 -9.30
CA LYS A 125 12.97 -13.25 -9.41
C LYS A 125 11.60 -13.03 -10.08
N ARG A 126 10.67 -13.98 -9.96
CA ARG A 126 9.32 -13.86 -10.56
C ARG A 126 8.56 -12.65 -10.04
N SER A 127 8.78 -12.30 -8.78
CA SER A 127 8.22 -11.09 -8.20
C SER A 127 9.19 -10.51 -7.18
N TYR A 128 9.50 -9.25 -7.36
CA TYR A 128 10.20 -8.51 -6.33
C TYR A 128 9.30 -8.24 -5.12
N PRO A 129 9.89 -8.16 -3.92
CA PRO A 129 9.22 -7.61 -2.76
C PRO A 129 8.62 -6.23 -3.04
N SER A 130 7.51 -5.93 -2.41
CA SER A 130 6.77 -4.68 -2.64
C SER A 130 6.14 -4.18 -1.35
N ILE A 131 6.18 -2.89 -1.11
CA ILE A 131 5.38 -2.20 -0.09
C ILE A 131 4.17 -1.58 -0.79
N VAL A 132 3.04 -2.29 -0.80
CA VAL A 132 1.89 -1.95 -1.65
C VAL A 132 0.92 -0.95 -1.07
N HIS A 133 0.91 -0.82 0.23
CA HIS A 133 0.07 0.15 0.92
C HIS A 133 0.72 0.61 2.22
N ILE A 134 0.45 1.87 2.56
CA ILE A 134 0.93 2.53 3.76
C ILE A 134 -0.24 3.31 4.34
N CYS A 135 -0.46 3.23 5.63
CA CYS A 135 -1.27 4.17 6.40
C CYS A 135 -0.50 4.63 7.63
N ILE A 136 -0.90 5.74 8.22
CA ILE A 136 -0.26 6.32 9.40
C ILE A 136 -1.30 6.68 10.45
N ASP A 137 -0.93 6.60 11.72
CA ASP A 137 -1.74 7.10 12.82
C ASP A 137 -1.41 8.58 13.14
N LYS A 138 -2.12 9.17 14.09
CA LYS A 138 -1.93 10.57 14.51
C LYS A 138 -0.52 10.92 15.01
N ASP A 139 0.23 9.92 15.47
CA ASP A 139 1.60 10.07 15.96
C ASP A 139 2.62 9.82 14.84
N ASP A 140 2.16 9.67 13.59
CA ASP A 140 2.93 9.32 12.40
C ASP A 140 3.65 7.97 12.51
N ASN A 141 3.11 7.03 13.33
CA ASN A 141 3.52 5.64 13.22
C ASN A 141 3.02 5.06 11.90
N VAL A 142 3.86 4.28 11.27
CA VAL A 142 3.69 3.79 9.90
C VAL A 142 3.28 2.32 9.90
N TYR A 143 2.19 2.00 9.22
CA TYR A 143 1.70 0.64 9.01
C TYR A 143 1.80 0.33 7.52
N ALA A 144 2.63 -0.65 7.17
CA ALA A 144 2.96 -0.95 5.78
C ALA A 144 2.69 -2.41 5.44
N ASN A 145 2.07 -2.62 4.29
CA ASN A 145 1.79 -3.94 3.74
C ASN A 145 2.90 -4.34 2.77
N ALA A 146 3.71 -5.33 3.18
CA ALA A 146 4.74 -5.94 2.35
C ALA A 146 4.24 -7.25 1.74
N TYR A 147 4.52 -7.50 0.46
CA TYR A 147 4.23 -8.78 -0.16
C TYR A 147 5.14 -9.08 -1.35
N ARG A 148 5.15 -10.34 -1.78
CA ARG A 148 5.62 -10.79 -3.09
C ARG A 148 4.87 -12.03 -3.54
N PHE A 149 4.88 -12.30 -4.83
CA PHE A 149 4.48 -13.58 -5.38
C PHE A 149 5.56 -14.63 -5.15
N VAL A 150 5.15 -15.83 -4.84
CA VAL A 150 6.01 -17.00 -4.72
C VAL A 150 5.46 -18.12 -5.57
N THR A 151 6.27 -19.14 -5.85
CA THR A 151 5.79 -20.36 -6.45
C THR A 151 5.19 -21.24 -5.35
N ALA A 152 3.91 -21.57 -5.47
CA ALA A 152 3.23 -22.48 -4.56
C ALA A 152 3.72 -23.93 -4.73
N LYS A 153 3.42 -24.78 -3.76
CA LYS A 153 3.85 -26.20 -3.76
C LYS A 153 3.39 -26.99 -4.99
N ASP A 154 2.25 -26.62 -5.54
CA ASP A 154 1.66 -27.22 -6.75
C ASP A 154 2.21 -26.59 -8.05
N GLY A 155 3.16 -25.66 -7.96
CA GLY A 155 3.72 -24.91 -9.08
C GLY A 155 2.90 -23.69 -9.50
N GLY A 156 1.74 -23.47 -8.91
CA GLY A 156 0.89 -22.31 -9.15
C GLY A 156 1.40 -21.04 -8.46
N ARG A 157 0.56 -20.00 -8.46
CA ARG A 157 0.87 -18.73 -7.82
C ARG A 157 0.60 -18.80 -6.32
N GLY A 158 1.60 -18.50 -5.53
CA GLY A 158 1.50 -18.30 -4.10
C GLY A 158 1.83 -16.87 -3.69
N TYR A 159 1.77 -16.60 -2.41
CA TYR A 159 2.03 -15.28 -1.85
C TYR A 159 2.80 -15.39 -0.54
N ASN A 160 3.70 -14.44 -0.30
CA ASN A 160 4.23 -14.14 1.01
C ASN A 160 3.86 -12.70 1.34
N GLY A 161 3.06 -12.50 2.37
CA GLY A 161 2.63 -11.20 2.83
C GLY A 161 2.95 -10.97 4.31
N LYS A 162 3.19 -9.73 4.68
CA LYS A 162 3.47 -9.30 6.05
C LYS A 162 3.01 -7.86 6.22
N ALA A 163 2.28 -7.57 7.30
CA ALA A 163 2.14 -6.21 7.76
C ALA A 163 3.27 -5.90 8.74
N VAL A 164 3.85 -4.72 8.63
CA VAL A 164 4.91 -4.23 9.52
C VAL A 164 4.57 -2.83 10.02
N ALA A 165 4.85 -2.57 11.28
CA ALA A 165 4.66 -1.26 11.89
C ALA A 165 5.98 -0.68 12.36
N PHE A 166 6.12 0.63 12.17
CA PHE A 166 7.27 1.41 12.59
C PHE A 166 6.81 2.68 13.30
N ASN A 167 7.61 3.18 14.23
CA ASN A 167 7.45 4.56 14.62
C ASN A 167 8.01 5.50 13.52
N LYS A 168 7.73 6.78 13.62
CA LYS A 168 8.19 7.79 12.64
C LYS A 168 9.71 7.85 12.44
N ASN A 169 10.49 7.33 13.39
CA ASN A 169 11.95 7.31 13.35
C ASN A 169 12.50 6.02 12.71
N GLY A 170 11.63 5.09 12.28
CA GLY A 170 12.02 3.85 11.61
C GLY A 170 12.32 2.68 12.55
N GLU A 171 12.02 2.79 13.85
CA GLU A 171 12.10 1.66 14.76
C GLU A 171 10.89 0.76 14.55
N GLN A 172 11.12 -0.52 14.29
CA GLN A 172 10.06 -1.50 14.10
C GLN A 172 9.34 -1.75 15.41
N LEU A 173 8.01 -1.55 15.42
CA LEU A 173 7.16 -1.78 16.57
C LEU A 173 6.70 -3.24 16.64
N TRP A 174 6.19 -3.74 15.51
CA TRP A 174 5.71 -5.13 15.40
C TRP A 174 5.62 -5.57 13.92
N GLN A 175 5.34 -6.84 13.72
CA GLN A 175 4.95 -7.42 12.44
C GLN A 175 3.80 -8.42 12.62
N PHE A 176 2.94 -8.54 11.62
CA PHE A 176 1.83 -9.49 11.60
C PHE A 176 1.76 -10.27 10.27
N PRO A 177 1.58 -11.58 10.33
CA PRO A 177 1.73 -12.46 11.49
C PRO A 177 3.17 -12.45 12.04
N GLU A 178 3.39 -12.80 13.29
CA GLU A 178 4.72 -12.72 13.91
C GLU A 178 5.74 -13.66 13.24
N SER A 179 5.41 -14.94 13.10
CA SER A 179 6.34 -15.99 12.66
C SER A 179 6.09 -16.53 11.26
N GLU A 180 4.87 -16.49 10.74
CA GLU A 180 4.50 -16.99 9.42
C GLU A 180 4.24 -15.86 8.42
N ASN A 181 4.06 -16.17 7.15
CA ASN A 181 3.61 -15.21 6.15
C ASN A 181 2.10 -15.34 5.88
N ILE A 182 1.48 -14.24 5.50
CA ILE A 182 0.15 -14.22 4.91
C ILE A 182 0.29 -14.86 3.53
N ASP A 183 -0.41 -15.96 3.30
CA ASP A 183 -0.35 -16.78 2.07
C ASP A 183 -1.33 -16.30 0.99
N SER A 184 -1.86 -15.10 1.14
CA SER A 184 -2.68 -14.40 0.16
C SER A 184 -2.13 -12.99 -0.09
N TRP A 185 -2.70 -12.31 -1.08
CA TRP A 185 -2.33 -10.93 -1.36
C TRP A 185 -2.85 -10.01 -0.28
N ILE A 186 -1.95 -9.32 0.41
CA ILE A 186 -2.28 -8.27 1.37
C ILE A 186 -2.41 -6.95 0.61
N ASN A 187 -3.63 -6.39 0.55
CA ASN A 187 -3.91 -5.25 -0.33
C ASN A 187 -3.83 -3.92 0.38
N TRP A 188 -4.63 -3.80 1.44
CA TRP A 188 -4.96 -2.53 2.04
C TRP A 188 -4.82 -2.59 3.54
N CYS A 189 -4.53 -1.46 4.15
CA CYS A 189 -4.66 -1.26 5.58
C CYS A 189 -5.29 0.11 5.85
N ASP A 190 -5.91 0.23 7.01
CA ASP A 190 -6.31 1.48 7.61
C ASP A 190 -6.09 1.41 9.10
N VAL A 191 -5.97 2.56 9.76
CA VAL A 191 -5.71 2.68 11.18
C VAL A 191 -6.65 3.70 11.80
N ASN A 192 -7.13 3.42 13.00
CA ASN A 192 -7.95 4.35 13.76
C ASN A 192 -7.41 4.54 15.18
N ASP A 193 -7.25 5.78 15.56
CA ASP A 193 -6.70 6.17 16.87
C ASP A 193 -7.72 6.10 17.99
N ASN A 194 -9.01 6.21 17.71
CA ASN A 194 -10.06 6.22 18.72
C ASN A 194 -10.37 4.81 19.25
N ASN A 195 -10.13 3.78 18.41
CA ASN A 195 -10.33 2.38 18.82
C ASN A 195 -9.03 1.57 18.93
N ASP A 196 -7.85 2.20 18.75
CA ASP A 196 -6.52 1.59 18.82
C ASP A 196 -6.38 0.34 17.91
N LYS A 197 -6.96 0.37 16.69
CA LYS A 197 -6.94 -0.76 15.75
C LYS A 197 -6.32 -0.42 14.42
N VAL A 198 -5.71 -1.44 13.84
CA VAL A 198 -5.35 -1.50 12.43
C VAL A 198 -6.21 -2.56 11.75
N VAL A 199 -6.77 -2.26 10.60
CA VAL A 199 -7.43 -3.25 9.75
C VAL A 199 -6.53 -3.56 8.55
N LEU A 200 -6.39 -4.84 8.24
CA LEU A 200 -5.74 -5.36 7.04
C LEU A 200 -6.77 -6.10 6.19
N SER A 201 -6.70 -5.97 4.88
CA SER A 201 -7.49 -6.82 3.98
C SER A 201 -6.60 -7.73 3.15
N THR A 202 -7.05 -8.97 3.00
CA THR A 202 -6.40 -9.98 2.16
C THR A 202 -7.33 -10.45 1.06
N SER A 203 -6.76 -10.87 -0.06
CA SER A 203 -7.48 -11.48 -1.17
C SER A 203 -6.59 -12.43 -1.95
N ALA A 204 -7.18 -13.33 -2.72
CA ALA A 204 -6.46 -14.22 -3.60
C ALA A 204 -7.15 -14.28 -4.96
N TYR A 205 -6.37 -14.20 -6.05
CA TYR A 205 -6.89 -14.41 -7.39
C TYR A 205 -7.08 -15.92 -7.70
N GLU A 206 -6.21 -16.74 -7.11
CA GLU A 206 -6.30 -18.21 -7.21
C GLU A 206 -6.48 -18.74 -5.79
N ILE A 207 -7.66 -19.28 -5.51
CA ILE A 207 -7.97 -19.84 -4.21
C ILE A 207 -7.52 -21.29 -4.19
N ARG A 208 -6.66 -21.62 -3.23
CA ARG A 208 -6.26 -22.99 -2.95
C ARG A 208 -6.86 -23.46 -1.62
N PRO A 209 -7.21 -24.74 -1.50
CA PRO A 209 -7.81 -25.28 -0.27
C PRO A 209 -6.92 -25.13 0.98
N ASP A 210 -5.60 -25.07 0.78
CA ASP A 210 -4.61 -24.99 1.85
C ASP A 210 -4.30 -23.56 2.31
N MET A 211 -4.92 -22.53 1.70
CA MET A 211 -4.71 -21.15 2.09
C MET A 211 -5.37 -20.85 3.45
N LYS A 212 -4.58 -20.28 4.35
CA LYS A 212 -5.02 -19.89 5.69
C LYS A 212 -5.58 -18.48 5.72
N TYR A 213 -4.97 -17.56 4.97
CA TYR A 213 -5.31 -16.13 4.96
C TYR A 213 -5.95 -15.77 3.62
N ARG A 214 -7.28 -15.85 3.50
CA ARG A 214 -7.99 -15.53 2.27
C ARG A 214 -9.29 -14.79 2.55
N ASP A 215 -9.65 -13.86 1.65
CA ASP A 215 -10.93 -13.14 1.65
C ASP A 215 -11.36 -12.68 3.06
N THR A 216 -10.39 -12.16 3.81
CA THR A 216 -10.54 -11.87 5.24
C THR A 216 -9.98 -10.49 5.53
N MET A 217 -10.67 -9.75 6.39
CA MET A 217 -10.10 -8.60 7.08
C MET A 217 -9.63 -9.01 8.46
N TYR A 218 -8.45 -8.52 8.84
CA TYR A 218 -7.85 -8.77 10.16
C TYR A 218 -7.86 -7.49 10.95
N LEU A 219 -8.50 -7.52 12.13
CA LEU A 219 -8.42 -6.45 13.12
C LEU A 219 -7.24 -6.76 14.05
N ILE A 220 -6.32 -5.84 14.13
CA ILE A 220 -5.04 -5.98 14.83
C ILE A 220 -4.95 -4.86 15.87
N ASP A 221 -4.47 -5.19 17.06
CA ASP A 221 -4.14 -4.19 18.08
C ASP A 221 -3.00 -3.30 17.57
N LYS A 222 -3.25 -2.01 17.53
CA LYS A 222 -2.35 -1.02 16.97
C LYS A 222 -0.99 -0.97 17.67
N LYS A 223 -0.96 -1.21 18.97
CA LYS A 223 0.25 -1.09 19.80
C LYS A 223 1.10 -2.36 19.81
N THR A 224 0.44 -3.52 19.79
CA THR A 224 1.11 -4.81 20.00
C THR A 224 1.25 -5.65 18.75
N GLY A 225 0.48 -5.35 17.68
CA GLY A 225 0.42 -6.19 16.50
C GLY A 225 -0.33 -7.51 16.68
N GLN A 226 -1.00 -7.70 17.83
CA GLN A 226 -1.75 -8.93 18.10
C GLN A 226 -3.10 -8.93 17.36
N LEU A 227 -3.47 -10.10 16.85
CA LEU A 227 -4.77 -10.30 16.23
C LEU A 227 -5.89 -10.16 17.28
N ILE A 228 -6.81 -9.22 17.06
CA ILE A 228 -8.02 -9.04 17.87
C ILE A 228 -9.14 -9.92 17.31
N ASN A 229 -9.39 -9.83 15.99
CA ASN A 229 -10.46 -10.55 15.31
C ASN A 229 -10.16 -10.72 13.82
N SER A 230 -10.78 -11.71 13.21
CA SER A 230 -10.81 -11.91 11.75
C SER A 230 -12.24 -11.89 11.24
N ILE A 231 -12.46 -11.15 10.16
CA ILE A 231 -13.76 -10.95 9.53
C ILE A 231 -13.70 -11.63 8.17
N GLU A 232 -14.28 -12.81 8.06
CA GLU A 232 -14.39 -13.51 6.78
C GLU A 232 -15.38 -12.79 5.86
N VAL A 233 -15.00 -12.61 4.61
CA VAL A 233 -15.81 -12.01 3.56
C VAL A 233 -15.91 -12.99 2.39
N PRO A 234 -16.67 -14.08 2.54
CA PRO A 234 -16.74 -15.11 1.52
C PRO A 234 -17.38 -14.56 0.24
N PRO A 235 -16.98 -15.05 -0.93
CA PRO A 235 -17.60 -14.67 -2.19
C PRO A 235 -19.06 -15.10 -2.26
N VAL A 236 -19.82 -14.35 -3.08
CA VAL A 236 -21.23 -14.69 -3.40
C VAL A 236 -21.30 -15.11 -4.87
N ALA A 237 -21.99 -16.24 -5.13
CA ALA A 237 -22.15 -16.76 -6.47
C ALA A 237 -22.66 -15.68 -7.45
N PRO A 238 -22.14 -15.58 -8.68
CA PRO A 238 -21.26 -16.55 -9.37
C PRO A 238 -19.74 -16.32 -9.13
N PHE A 239 -19.35 -15.46 -8.21
CA PHE A 239 -17.95 -15.15 -7.95
C PHE A 239 -17.29 -16.26 -7.12
N GLU A 240 -16.05 -16.60 -7.46
CA GLU A 240 -15.26 -17.62 -6.77
C GLU A 240 -14.34 -17.02 -5.70
N ASN A 241 -14.09 -15.71 -5.74
CA ASN A 241 -13.29 -14.99 -4.77
C ASN A 241 -13.86 -13.59 -4.48
N THR A 242 -13.50 -13.04 -3.34
CA THR A 242 -13.79 -11.66 -2.96
C THR A 242 -12.49 -10.89 -2.93
N VAL A 243 -12.32 -9.95 -3.85
CA VAL A 243 -11.18 -9.03 -3.85
C VAL A 243 -11.66 -7.67 -3.38
N MET A 244 -11.10 -7.18 -2.29
CA MET A 244 -11.37 -5.81 -1.85
C MET A 244 -10.70 -4.82 -2.78
N ARG A 245 -11.49 -3.98 -3.45
CA ARG A 245 -11.01 -3.03 -4.46
C ARG A 245 -10.66 -1.67 -3.89
N GLY A 246 -11.14 -1.37 -2.69
CA GLY A 246 -10.78 -0.18 -1.93
C GLY A 246 -10.24 -0.57 -0.56
N SER A 247 -9.56 0.36 0.08
CA SER A 247 -9.18 0.17 1.47
C SER A 247 -10.42 -0.04 2.32
N PRO A 248 -10.45 -1.03 3.23
CA PRO A 248 -11.39 -0.98 4.33
C PRO A 248 -11.09 0.28 5.13
N ASN A 249 -12.11 1.03 5.51
CA ASN A 249 -11.94 2.28 6.23
C ASN A 249 -12.76 2.30 7.51
N PHE A 250 -12.13 2.73 8.59
CA PHE A 250 -12.84 3.08 9.81
C PHE A 250 -13.57 4.40 9.66
N SER A 251 -14.71 4.54 10.36
CA SER A 251 -15.29 5.86 10.64
C SER A 251 -14.34 6.66 11.54
N GLU A 252 -14.42 7.98 11.51
CA GLU A 252 -13.53 8.87 12.28
C GLU A 252 -13.59 8.56 13.79
N ASP A 253 -14.80 8.29 14.33
CA ASP A 253 -15.01 7.90 15.72
C ASP A 253 -14.53 6.47 16.05
N GLY A 254 -14.21 5.66 15.04
CA GLY A 254 -13.79 4.28 15.18
C GLY A 254 -14.91 3.29 15.52
N GLU A 255 -16.19 3.69 15.44
CA GLU A 255 -17.32 2.82 15.77
C GLU A 255 -17.68 1.87 14.62
N PHE A 256 -17.39 2.24 13.38
CA PHE A 256 -17.74 1.48 12.19
C PHE A 256 -16.52 1.18 11.31
N LEU A 257 -16.63 0.10 10.55
CA LEU A 257 -15.68 -0.29 9.50
C LEU A 257 -16.47 -0.58 8.22
N ALA A 258 -16.10 0.06 7.12
CA ALA A 258 -16.71 -0.15 5.81
C ALA A 258 -15.72 -0.81 4.84
N ALA A 259 -16.22 -1.67 3.94
CA ALA A 259 -15.43 -2.30 2.88
C ALA A 259 -16.23 -2.39 1.58
N ALA A 260 -15.53 -2.31 0.43
CA ALA A 260 -16.10 -2.52 -0.89
C ALA A 260 -15.45 -3.72 -1.58
N CYS A 261 -16.26 -4.62 -2.09
CA CYS A 261 -15.84 -5.90 -2.66
C CYS A 261 -15.97 -5.92 -4.18
N SER A 262 -15.16 -6.77 -4.84
CA SER A 262 -15.18 -6.92 -6.31
C SER A 262 -16.46 -7.51 -6.87
N ASP A 263 -17.24 -8.18 -6.03
CA ASP A 263 -18.56 -8.74 -6.36
C ASP A 263 -19.70 -7.71 -6.30
N GLY A 264 -19.36 -6.43 -6.08
CA GLY A 264 -20.28 -5.30 -6.07
C GLY A 264 -20.93 -5.02 -4.71
N ARG A 265 -20.57 -5.79 -3.66
CA ARG A 265 -21.07 -5.51 -2.31
C ARG A 265 -20.33 -4.34 -1.66
N GLY A 266 -21.09 -3.46 -1.00
CA GLY A 266 -20.61 -2.63 0.09
C GLY A 266 -20.98 -3.31 1.40
N MET A 267 -20.09 -3.31 2.37
CA MET A 267 -20.31 -3.95 3.67
C MET A 267 -20.00 -2.98 4.79
N LEU A 268 -20.79 -3.05 5.85
CA LEU A 268 -20.62 -2.26 7.06
C LEU A 268 -20.54 -3.20 8.27
N PHE A 269 -19.57 -2.93 9.12
CA PHE A 269 -19.32 -3.67 10.35
C PHE A 269 -19.25 -2.70 11.54
N ASP A 270 -19.51 -3.19 12.74
CA ASP A 270 -19.15 -2.47 13.96
C ASP A 270 -17.65 -2.57 14.24
N ALA A 271 -17.16 -1.83 15.24
CA ALA A 271 -15.75 -1.80 15.62
C ALA A 271 -15.19 -3.17 16.11
N ALA A 272 -16.05 -4.12 16.43
CA ALA A 272 -15.65 -5.49 16.78
C ALA A 272 -15.61 -6.43 15.57
N GLY A 273 -16.04 -5.95 14.38
CA GLY A 273 -16.08 -6.72 13.14
C GLY A 273 -17.37 -7.52 12.94
N LYS A 274 -18.44 -7.24 13.70
CA LYS A 274 -19.75 -7.82 13.46
C LYS A 274 -20.42 -7.13 12.28
N SER A 275 -20.87 -7.90 11.29
CA SER A 275 -21.58 -7.37 10.13
C SER A 275 -22.91 -6.71 10.55
N LEU A 276 -23.14 -5.51 10.05
CA LEU A 276 -24.38 -4.76 10.23
C LEU A 276 -25.25 -4.79 8.97
N TRP A 277 -24.66 -4.75 7.79
CA TRP A 277 -25.26 -5.01 6.47
C TRP A 277 -24.21 -5.24 5.39
#